data_80106c551d6288ce5cfcc602c56ed8bd
#
_entry.id   80106c551d6288ce5cfcc602c56ed8bd
#
_cell.length_a   1.000
_cell.length_b   1.000
_cell.length_c   1.000
_cell.angle_alpha   90.00
_cell.angle_beta   90.00
_cell.angle_gamma   90.00
#
_symmetry.space_group_name_H-M   'P 1'
#
loop_
_entity.id
_entity.type
_entity.pdbx_description
1 polymer ?
#
loop_
_entity_poly.entity_id
_entity_poly.type
_entity_poly.pdbx_seq_one_letter_code
_entity_poly.pdbx_strand_id
1 'polypeptide(L)'
;QQQILGLLFGRYETRTGHSGQREIALIYGLYKPCQHYENGQIILERDENMPVVNSVAANLGLLCLGAVYTSPPRESPLTSFDVELVAPLQWAYRRRGDYCSKFVSIVISRNAERNVEPSAFMLSDQCMCMYRDGLLCKPKDPEFCESTTVGKNKELLSTVIRNDQKLGSQEVTRFEPLFFLVELTVTTAKAQTHPVIFKRYSFPVLTSKAETRDTLLSKNSMRTLFVEELMVTLRRSQNDSKSLLTTLSDFNLLIELGIVIGPECLVDICDSVANNKPYHKKHQYDMNS
;
A
#
# COMPACT_ATOMS: atom_id res chain seq x y z
N GLN A 1 -13.28 16.98 -4.46
CA GLN A 1 -12.01 16.35 -4.86
C GLN A 1 -12.09 14.86 -4.58
N GLN A 2 -11.88 14.03 -5.57
CA GLN A 2 -11.88 12.57 -5.41
C GLN A 2 -10.65 12.14 -4.60
N GLN A 3 -10.86 11.38 -3.53
CA GLN A 3 -9.78 10.78 -2.76
C GLN A 3 -9.29 9.49 -3.44
N ILE A 4 -8.02 9.19 -3.27
CA ILE A 4 -7.36 8.05 -3.90
C ILE A 4 -6.47 7.37 -2.86
N LEU A 5 -6.45 6.03 -2.87
CA LEU A 5 -5.57 5.21 -2.07
C LEU A 5 -4.60 4.42 -2.97
N GLY A 6 -3.38 4.26 -2.52
CA GLY A 6 -2.37 3.36 -3.07
C GLY A 6 -1.77 2.47 -2.00
N LEU A 7 -1.49 1.21 -2.33
CA LEU A 7 -0.76 0.28 -1.48
C LEU A 7 0.74 0.48 -1.67
N LEU A 8 1.48 0.46 -0.57
CA LEU A 8 2.92 0.71 -0.51
C LEU A 8 3.68 -0.61 -0.40
N PHE A 9 4.57 -0.85 -1.35
CA PHE A 9 5.41 -2.04 -1.38
C PHE A 9 6.86 -1.70 -1.09
N GLY A 10 7.53 -2.54 -0.28
CA GLY A 10 8.89 -2.27 0.14
C GLY A 10 9.45 -3.32 1.08
N ARG A 11 10.44 -2.91 1.90
CA ARG A 11 11.14 -3.78 2.86
C ARG A 11 11.23 -3.07 4.20
N TYR A 12 11.27 -3.86 5.28
CA TYR A 12 11.67 -3.37 6.59
C TYR A 12 13.18 -3.53 6.76
N GLU A 13 13.83 -2.49 7.23
CA GLU A 13 15.25 -2.50 7.61
C GLU A 13 15.41 -2.12 9.08
N THR A 14 16.26 -2.87 9.78
CA THR A 14 16.66 -2.51 11.13
C THR A 14 17.94 -1.68 11.06
N ARG A 15 17.92 -0.47 11.56
CA ARG A 15 19.09 0.40 11.69
C ARG A 15 19.44 0.61 13.14
N THR A 16 20.71 0.44 13.48
CA THR A 16 21.24 0.74 14.80
C THR A 16 21.73 2.18 14.83
N GLY A 17 21.15 2.99 15.70
CA GLY A 17 21.55 4.39 15.95
C GLY A 17 21.92 4.62 17.40
N HIS A 18 22.30 5.86 17.75
CA HIS A 18 22.66 6.24 19.13
C HIS A 18 21.55 5.94 20.17
N SER A 19 20.29 5.92 19.75
CA SER A 19 19.10 5.65 20.59
C SER A 19 18.60 4.20 20.52
N GLY A 20 19.42 3.25 20.03
CA GLY A 20 19.07 1.85 19.90
C GLY A 20 18.71 1.42 18.49
N GLN A 21 18.09 0.24 18.38
CA GLN A 21 17.62 -0.30 17.11
C GLN A 21 16.29 0.34 16.73
N ARG A 22 16.22 0.79 15.48
CA ARG A 22 14.97 1.31 14.87
C ARG A 22 14.66 0.50 13.63
N GLU A 23 13.40 0.16 13.47
CA GLU A 23 12.91 -0.45 12.24
C GLU A 23 12.38 0.64 11.32
N ILE A 24 12.76 0.58 10.06
CA ILE A 24 12.41 1.57 9.04
C ILE A 24 11.70 0.85 7.91
N ALA A 25 10.55 1.36 7.51
CA ALA A 25 9.84 0.92 6.31
C ALA A 25 10.40 1.68 5.10
N LEU A 26 11.09 0.99 4.19
CA LEU A 26 11.60 1.55 2.94
C LEU A 26 10.63 1.24 1.82
N ILE A 27 10.04 2.28 1.25
CA ILE A 27 9.02 2.16 0.20
C ILE A 27 9.70 2.25 -1.16
N TYR A 28 9.45 1.25 -2.02
CA TYR A 28 9.99 1.15 -3.36
C TYR A 28 8.94 1.20 -4.45
N GLY A 29 7.73 0.73 -4.19
CA GLY A 29 6.65 0.68 -5.17
C GLY A 29 5.33 1.16 -4.60
N LEU A 30 4.46 1.61 -5.50
CA LEU A 30 3.10 2.02 -5.22
C LEU A 30 2.18 1.32 -6.21
N TYR A 31 1.14 0.68 -5.72
CA TYR A 31 0.06 0.12 -6.54
C TYR A 31 -1.27 0.74 -6.17
N LYS A 32 -2.04 1.15 -7.19
CA LYS A 32 -3.40 1.66 -6.99
C LYS A 32 -4.41 0.51 -7.15
N PRO A 33 -5.01 0.01 -6.06
CA PRO A 33 -6.01 -1.05 -6.13
C PRO A 33 -7.32 -0.54 -6.75
N CYS A 34 -8.19 -1.48 -7.14
CA CYS A 34 -9.53 -1.16 -7.59
C CYS A 34 -10.31 -0.47 -6.46
N GLN A 35 -10.83 0.70 -6.74
CA GLN A 35 -11.47 1.55 -5.74
C GLN A 35 -12.42 2.55 -6.38
N HIS A 36 -13.43 2.97 -5.63
CA HIS A 36 -14.24 4.13 -5.96
C HIS A 36 -14.39 5.06 -4.76
N TYR A 37 -14.87 6.26 -5.02
CA TYR A 37 -15.09 7.27 -3.99
C TYR A 37 -16.58 7.55 -3.89
N GLU A 38 -17.15 7.31 -2.73
CA GLU A 38 -18.56 7.50 -2.45
C GLU A 38 -18.77 8.06 -1.05
N ASN A 39 -19.70 9.02 -0.91
CA ASN A 39 -20.09 9.63 0.37
C ASN A 39 -18.92 10.15 1.23
N GLY A 40 -17.88 10.67 0.60
CA GLY A 40 -16.72 11.20 1.33
C GLY A 40 -15.70 10.14 1.73
N GLN A 41 -15.85 8.89 1.29
CA GLN A 41 -15.01 7.76 1.67
C GLN A 41 -14.43 7.04 0.46
N ILE A 42 -13.24 6.46 0.63
CA ILE A 42 -12.63 5.53 -0.32
C ILE A 42 -13.18 4.14 -0.03
N ILE A 43 -13.76 3.52 -1.04
CA ILE A 43 -14.25 2.15 -0.95
C ILE A 43 -13.36 1.27 -1.82
N LEU A 44 -12.67 0.33 -1.18
CA LEU A 44 -11.85 -0.66 -1.87
C LEU A 44 -12.74 -1.78 -2.40
N GLU A 45 -12.58 -2.08 -3.67
CA GLU A 45 -13.26 -3.17 -4.34
C GLU A 45 -12.35 -4.41 -4.44
N ARG A 46 -12.96 -5.53 -4.80
CA ARG A 46 -12.19 -6.72 -5.16
C ARG A 46 -11.36 -6.43 -6.40
N ASP A 47 -10.04 -6.49 -6.23
CA ASP A 47 -9.10 -6.31 -7.32
C ASP A 47 -8.60 -7.67 -7.83
N GLU A 48 -8.97 -8.01 -9.06
CA GLU A 48 -8.60 -9.27 -9.70
C GLU A 48 -7.11 -9.37 -10.00
N ASN A 49 -6.40 -8.23 -10.04
CA ASN A 49 -4.96 -8.16 -10.30
C ASN A 49 -4.12 -8.35 -9.02
N MET A 50 -4.70 -8.26 -7.82
CA MET A 50 -3.96 -8.40 -6.57
C MET A 50 -3.10 -9.67 -6.46
N PRO A 51 -3.52 -10.85 -6.94
CA PRO A 51 -2.65 -12.02 -6.95
C PRO A 51 -1.37 -11.82 -7.77
N VAL A 52 -1.48 -11.17 -8.95
CA VAL A 52 -0.32 -10.84 -9.81
C VAL A 52 0.58 -9.82 -9.12
N VAL A 53 -0.01 -8.75 -8.56
CA VAL A 53 0.73 -7.72 -7.80
C VAL A 53 1.54 -8.34 -6.67
N ASN A 54 0.91 -9.20 -5.87
CA ASN A 54 1.57 -9.88 -4.76
C ASN A 54 2.67 -10.84 -5.24
N SER A 55 2.46 -11.54 -6.35
CA SER A 55 3.47 -12.44 -6.93
C SER A 55 4.68 -11.67 -7.44
N VAL A 56 4.47 -10.58 -8.19
CA VAL A 56 5.55 -9.71 -8.67
C VAL A 56 6.31 -9.09 -7.49
N ALA A 57 5.59 -8.58 -6.48
CA ALA A 57 6.21 -8.04 -5.28
C ALA A 57 7.07 -9.11 -4.57
N ALA A 58 6.55 -10.32 -4.39
CA ALA A 58 7.28 -11.43 -3.77
C ALA A 58 8.54 -11.80 -4.56
N ASN A 59 8.46 -11.85 -5.91
CA ASN A 59 9.60 -12.11 -6.78
C ASN A 59 10.69 -11.02 -6.66
N LEU A 60 10.29 -9.77 -6.38
CA LEU A 60 11.20 -8.66 -6.08
C LEU A 60 11.68 -8.65 -4.62
N GLY A 61 11.21 -9.56 -3.79
CA GLY A 61 11.46 -9.57 -2.34
C GLY A 61 10.83 -8.40 -1.60
N LEU A 62 9.72 -7.88 -2.11
CA LEU A 62 8.95 -6.80 -1.51
C LEU A 62 7.73 -7.32 -0.75
N LEU A 63 7.35 -6.60 0.28
CA LEU A 63 6.13 -6.82 1.07
C LEU A 63 5.22 -5.62 0.94
N CYS A 64 3.91 -5.80 1.06
CA CYS A 64 3.00 -4.69 1.28
C CYS A 64 3.22 -4.16 2.71
N LEU A 65 3.78 -2.95 2.80
CA LEU A 65 4.18 -2.33 4.07
C LEU A 65 3.14 -1.35 4.59
N GLY A 66 2.24 -0.89 3.72
CA GLY A 66 1.34 0.18 4.10
C GLY A 66 0.42 0.65 2.99
N ALA A 67 -0.25 1.76 3.26
CA ALA A 67 -1.06 2.47 2.29
C ALA A 67 -0.77 3.98 2.35
N VAL A 68 -0.96 4.65 1.21
CA VAL A 68 -0.98 6.11 1.14
C VAL A 68 -2.31 6.54 0.54
N TYR A 69 -2.93 7.56 1.12
CA TYR A 69 -4.18 8.07 0.58
C TYR A 69 -4.28 9.59 0.72
N THR A 70 -5.05 10.19 -0.17
CA THR A 70 -5.31 11.63 -0.15
C THR A 70 -6.51 11.93 0.73
N SER A 71 -6.45 13.03 1.46
CA SER A 71 -7.54 13.53 2.30
C SER A 71 -7.80 15.00 2.01
N PRO A 72 -9.05 15.49 2.12
CA PRO A 72 -9.31 16.92 2.13
C PRO A 72 -8.59 17.58 3.32
N PRO A 73 -8.42 18.91 3.30
CA PRO A 73 -7.92 19.65 4.45
C PRO A 73 -8.77 19.35 5.69
N ARG A 74 -8.12 19.04 6.80
CA ARG A 74 -8.78 18.69 8.07
C ARG A 74 -7.93 19.15 9.24
N GLU A 75 -8.57 19.39 10.38
CA GLU A 75 -7.89 19.78 11.61
C GLU A 75 -7.33 18.56 12.36
N SER A 76 -8.11 17.49 12.41
CA SER A 76 -7.70 16.26 13.10
C SER A 76 -6.76 15.42 12.25
N PRO A 77 -5.61 14.94 12.79
CA PRO A 77 -4.69 14.06 12.09
C PRO A 77 -5.29 12.67 11.80
N LEU A 78 -6.28 12.24 12.57
CA LEU A 78 -6.98 10.96 12.41
C LEU A 78 -8.48 11.13 12.60
N THR A 79 -9.26 10.56 11.70
CA THR A 79 -10.73 10.52 11.76
C THR A 79 -11.23 9.07 11.92
N SER A 80 -12.48 8.91 12.33
CA SER A 80 -13.12 7.59 12.40
C SER A 80 -13.21 6.92 11.02
N PHE A 81 -13.34 7.70 9.93
CA PHE A 81 -13.31 7.18 8.55
C PHE A 81 -11.93 6.64 8.17
N ASP A 82 -10.85 7.25 8.67
CA ASP A 82 -9.50 6.70 8.49
C ASP A 82 -9.36 5.38 9.22
N VAL A 83 -9.90 5.27 10.44
CA VAL A 83 -9.88 4.02 11.20
C VAL A 83 -10.63 2.92 10.44
N GLU A 84 -11.82 3.22 9.89
CA GLU A 84 -12.59 2.27 9.07
C GLU A 84 -11.82 1.81 7.82
N LEU A 85 -11.13 2.75 7.14
CA LEU A 85 -10.36 2.47 5.94
C LEU A 85 -9.10 1.65 6.23
N VAL A 86 -8.35 2.05 7.28
CA VAL A 86 -7.01 1.52 7.56
C VAL A 86 -7.04 0.24 8.38
N ALA A 87 -7.95 0.09 9.35
CA ALA A 87 -7.95 -1.08 10.24
C ALA A 87 -8.06 -2.42 9.50
N PRO A 88 -8.93 -2.58 8.47
CA PRO A 88 -8.97 -3.80 7.65
C PRO A 88 -7.65 -4.07 6.94
N LEU A 89 -7.00 -3.04 6.39
CA LEU A 89 -5.73 -3.18 5.68
C LEU A 89 -4.61 -3.56 6.65
N GLN A 90 -4.47 -2.82 7.75
CA GLN A 90 -3.47 -3.09 8.77
C GLN A 90 -3.62 -4.50 9.36
N TRP A 91 -4.84 -4.99 9.51
CA TRP A 91 -5.13 -6.35 9.94
C TRP A 91 -4.79 -7.40 8.88
N ALA A 92 -5.16 -7.17 7.62
CA ALA A 92 -4.93 -8.10 6.51
C ALA A 92 -3.45 -8.31 6.20
N TYR A 93 -2.65 -7.23 6.27
CA TYR A 93 -1.22 -7.24 5.92
C TYR A 93 -0.30 -7.45 7.15
N ARG A 94 -0.82 -7.79 8.33
CA ARG A 94 0.02 -8.19 9.44
C ARG A 94 0.75 -9.49 9.13
N ARG A 95 1.96 -9.63 9.65
CA ARG A 95 2.68 -10.90 9.51
C ARG A 95 1.97 -12.01 10.29
N ARG A 96 1.95 -13.20 9.70
CA ARG A 96 1.33 -14.36 10.33
C ARG A 96 2.05 -14.68 11.65
N GLY A 97 1.32 -14.69 12.76
CA GLY A 97 1.88 -14.89 14.09
C GLY A 97 2.23 -13.61 14.86
N ASP A 98 2.28 -12.45 14.22
CA ASP A 98 2.49 -11.18 14.91
C ASP A 98 1.17 -10.68 15.51
N TYR A 99 1.21 -10.33 16.79
CA TYR A 99 0.09 -9.64 17.44
C TYR A 99 -0.01 -8.17 16.98
N CYS A 100 1.14 -7.57 16.70
CA CYS A 100 1.27 -6.18 16.30
C CYS A 100 1.54 -6.07 14.81
N SER A 101 0.76 -5.27 14.12
CA SER A 101 1.01 -4.98 12.70
C SER A 101 1.98 -3.82 12.57
N LYS A 102 2.94 -3.95 11.64
CA LYS A 102 3.89 -2.87 11.28
C LYS A 102 3.42 -2.09 10.04
N PHE A 103 2.16 -2.23 9.68
CA PHE A 103 1.57 -1.58 8.51
C PHE A 103 1.52 -0.06 8.71
N VAL A 104 2.10 0.68 7.78
CA VAL A 104 2.22 2.14 7.83
C VAL A 104 1.13 2.78 6.98
N SER A 105 0.43 3.77 7.54
CA SER A 105 -0.54 4.58 6.79
C SER A 105 0.03 5.98 6.60
N ILE A 106 -0.03 6.47 5.36
CA ILE A 106 0.42 7.82 5.00
C ILE A 106 -0.79 8.59 4.47
N VAL A 107 -1.09 9.71 5.12
CA VAL A 107 -2.11 10.65 4.65
C VAL A 107 -1.41 11.80 3.96
N ILE A 108 -1.90 12.12 2.77
CA ILE A 108 -1.49 13.31 2.03
C ILE A 108 -2.64 14.31 2.09
N SER A 109 -2.45 15.37 2.86
CA SER A 109 -3.42 16.44 3.00
C SER A 109 -2.79 17.81 2.74
N ARG A 110 -3.61 18.83 2.63
CA ARG A 110 -3.14 20.21 2.60
C ARG A 110 -3.25 20.82 3.98
N ASN A 111 -2.17 21.44 4.43
CA ASN A 111 -2.20 22.22 5.67
C ASN A 111 -2.92 23.57 5.47
N ALA A 112 -3.05 24.37 6.54
CA ALA A 112 -3.68 25.70 6.53
C ALA A 112 -3.04 26.65 5.51
N GLU A 113 -1.76 26.51 5.21
CA GLU A 113 -1.00 27.28 4.22
C GLU A 113 -1.13 26.75 2.78
N ARG A 114 -1.99 25.72 2.56
CA ARG A 114 -2.18 25.01 1.29
C ARG A 114 -0.97 24.19 0.82
N ASN A 115 0.05 24.03 1.63
CA ASN A 115 1.16 23.13 1.33
C ASN A 115 0.68 21.68 1.47
N VAL A 116 1.22 20.81 0.61
CA VAL A 116 0.95 19.37 0.67
C VAL A 116 1.93 18.73 1.65
N GLU A 117 1.41 18.14 2.73
CA GLU A 117 2.23 17.48 3.74
C GLU A 117 1.81 16.03 3.92
N PRO A 118 2.79 15.10 3.88
CA PRO A 118 2.53 13.71 4.25
C PRO A 118 2.61 13.55 5.76
N SER A 119 1.60 12.94 6.36
CA SER A 119 1.61 12.50 7.75
C SER A 119 1.56 10.99 7.80
N ALA A 120 2.46 10.36 8.55
CA ALA A 120 2.50 8.91 8.68
C ALA A 120 2.06 8.46 10.08
N PHE A 121 1.31 7.38 10.13
CA PHE A 121 0.83 6.80 11.37
C PHE A 121 0.60 5.29 11.25
N MET A 122 0.40 4.66 12.38
CA MET A 122 -0.19 3.32 12.51
C MET A 122 -1.38 3.41 13.46
N LEU A 123 -2.33 2.49 13.32
CA LEU A 123 -3.33 2.29 14.33
C LEU A 123 -2.74 1.44 15.46
N SER A 124 -3.07 1.81 16.70
CA SER A 124 -2.56 1.14 17.90
C SER A 124 -3.00 -0.33 17.98
N ASP A 125 -2.28 -1.11 18.77
CA ASP A 125 -2.63 -2.50 19.02
C ASP A 125 -4.01 -2.65 19.65
N GLN A 126 -4.44 -1.68 20.49
CA GLN A 126 -5.79 -1.64 21.02
C GLN A 126 -6.83 -1.54 19.91
N CYS A 127 -6.61 -0.66 18.93
CA CYS A 127 -7.48 -0.55 17.75
C CYS A 127 -7.55 -1.89 17.00
N MET A 128 -6.42 -2.54 16.79
CA MET A 128 -6.36 -3.82 16.09
C MET A 128 -7.08 -4.93 16.84
N CYS A 129 -6.98 -4.96 18.17
CA CYS A 129 -7.74 -5.89 18.99
C CYS A 129 -9.26 -5.63 18.89
N MET A 130 -9.67 -4.38 19.00
CA MET A 130 -11.09 -3.99 18.86
C MET A 130 -11.63 -4.31 17.46
N TYR A 131 -10.84 -4.07 16.41
CA TYR A 131 -11.22 -4.45 15.04
C TYR A 131 -11.37 -5.96 14.88
N ARG A 132 -10.39 -6.74 15.34
CA ARG A 132 -10.41 -8.22 15.32
C ARG A 132 -11.67 -8.75 15.98
N ASP A 133 -11.99 -8.24 17.15
CA ASP A 133 -13.10 -8.70 17.99
C ASP A 133 -14.46 -8.18 17.52
N GLY A 134 -14.46 -7.27 16.53
CA GLY A 134 -15.68 -6.68 15.94
C GLY A 134 -16.38 -5.70 16.87
N LEU A 135 -15.60 -5.02 17.71
CA LEU A 135 -16.08 -4.01 18.65
C LEU A 135 -16.26 -2.63 18.03
N LEU A 136 -15.54 -2.34 16.95
CA LEU A 136 -15.66 -1.05 16.25
C LEU A 136 -16.92 -1.02 15.41
N CYS A 137 -17.76 -0.01 15.65
CA CYS A 137 -18.95 0.25 14.86
C CYS A 137 -18.58 0.99 13.56
N LYS A 138 -19.43 0.85 12.54
CA LYS A 138 -19.29 1.65 11.33
C LYS A 138 -19.45 3.14 11.67
N PRO A 139 -18.49 4.01 11.29
CA PRO A 139 -18.52 5.41 11.66
C PRO A 139 -19.68 6.17 10.97
N LYS A 140 -20.29 7.06 11.70
CA LYS A 140 -21.33 7.99 11.23
C LYS A 140 -20.83 9.42 11.22
N ASP A 141 -19.79 9.70 11.99
CA ASP A 141 -19.26 11.02 12.30
C ASP A 141 -17.72 10.92 12.25
N PRO A 142 -17.02 11.80 11.52
CA PRO A 142 -15.57 11.76 11.41
C PRO A 142 -14.84 12.01 12.73
N GLU A 143 -15.47 12.71 13.67
CA GLU A 143 -14.85 13.13 14.94
C GLU A 143 -14.83 12.02 16.00
N PHE A 144 -15.71 11.01 15.90
CA PHE A 144 -15.88 10.00 16.93
C PHE A 144 -15.92 8.58 16.37
N CYS A 145 -15.22 7.70 17.05
CA CYS A 145 -15.42 6.26 16.95
C CYS A 145 -16.49 5.80 17.93
N GLU A 146 -17.28 4.82 17.55
CA GLU A 146 -18.24 4.15 18.42
C GLU A 146 -17.84 2.69 18.60
N SER A 147 -18.03 2.17 19.80
CA SER A 147 -17.81 0.74 20.10
C SER A 147 -19.10 0.06 20.57
N THR A 148 -19.19 -1.22 20.26
CA THR A 148 -20.22 -2.10 20.80
C THR A 148 -19.67 -2.93 21.94
N THR A 149 -20.52 -3.30 22.88
CA THR A 149 -20.19 -4.24 23.97
C THR A 149 -20.32 -5.71 23.54
N VAL A 150 -20.82 -5.96 22.32
CA VAL A 150 -21.05 -7.31 21.79
C VAL A 150 -20.12 -7.56 20.62
N GLY A 151 -19.15 -8.45 20.78
CA GLY A 151 -18.23 -8.85 19.71
C GLY A 151 -18.86 -9.75 18.65
N LYS A 152 -18.08 -10.10 17.63
CA LYS A 152 -18.48 -10.96 16.51
C LYS A 152 -19.08 -12.29 16.94
N ASN A 153 -18.64 -12.84 18.08
CA ASN A 153 -19.13 -14.11 18.63
C ASN A 153 -20.35 -13.95 19.54
N LYS A 154 -20.95 -12.77 19.60
CA LYS A 154 -22.06 -12.42 20.48
C LYS A 154 -21.73 -12.55 21.99
N GLU A 155 -20.46 -12.51 22.33
CA GLU A 155 -20.02 -12.43 23.71
C GLU A 155 -20.05 -10.97 24.17
N LEU A 156 -20.49 -10.78 25.42
CA LEU A 156 -20.44 -9.46 26.06
C LEU A 156 -18.98 -9.16 26.41
N LEU A 157 -18.41 -8.18 25.77
CA LEU A 157 -17.06 -7.71 26.02
C LEU A 157 -17.13 -6.34 26.70
N SER A 158 -16.52 -6.22 27.86
CA SER A 158 -16.36 -4.93 28.51
C SER A 158 -15.11 -4.24 28.00
N THR A 159 -15.29 -3.13 27.31
CA THR A 159 -14.18 -2.28 26.88
C THR A 159 -13.96 -1.21 27.91
N VAL A 160 -12.87 -1.28 28.64
CA VAL A 160 -12.47 -0.27 29.62
C VAL A 160 -11.47 0.67 28.99
N ILE A 161 -11.91 1.87 28.64
CA ILE A 161 -10.98 2.94 28.27
C ILE A 161 -10.68 3.73 29.54
N ARG A 162 -9.41 3.73 29.99
CA ARG A 162 -8.98 4.56 31.09
C ARG A 162 -8.99 6.00 30.65
N ASN A 163 -9.94 6.76 31.13
CA ASN A 163 -9.95 8.18 31.03
C ASN A 163 -9.41 8.75 32.34
N ASP A 164 -8.30 9.46 32.26
CA ASP A 164 -7.60 10.21 33.27
C ASP A 164 -7.52 9.66 34.71
N GLN A 165 -6.36 9.80 35.34
CA GLN A 165 -6.00 9.20 36.65
C GLN A 165 -6.92 9.58 37.83
N LYS A 166 -7.84 10.51 37.65
CA LYS A 166 -8.74 11.02 38.72
C LYS A 166 -10.14 10.43 38.75
N LEU A 167 -10.59 9.75 37.70
CA LEU A 167 -12.01 9.38 37.55
C LEU A 167 -12.31 7.87 37.56
N GLY A 168 -11.33 7.00 37.74
CA GLY A 168 -11.56 5.56 37.70
C GLY A 168 -11.77 5.02 36.27
N SER A 169 -12.00 3.73 36.13
CA SER A 169 -12.31 3.09 34.86
C SER A 169 -13.78 3.38 34.52
N GLN A 170 -14.02 4.09 33.43
CA GLN A 170 -15.35 4.34 32.90
C GLN A 170 -15.55 3.54 31.61
N GLU A 171 -16.69 2.89 31.47
CA GLU A 171 -17.11 2.27 30.22
C GLU A 171 -17.49 3.40 29.24
N VAL A 172 -16.75 3.47 28.11
CA VAL A 172 -16.99 4.48 27.08
C VAL A 172 -17.32 3.78 25.79
N THR A 173 -18.47 4.09 25.23
CA THR A 173 -18.92 3.57 23.92
C THR A 173 -18.62 4.53 22.76
N ARG A 174 -18.29 5.79 23.05
CA ARG A 174 -17.97 6.82 22.08
C ARG A 174 -16.72 7.57 22.52
N PHE A 175 -15.71 7.64 21.63
CA PHE A 175 -14.40 8.21 21.92
C PHE A 175 -13.74 8.79 20.66
N GLU A 176 -12.73 9.63 20.85
CA GLU A 176 -11.99 10.27 19.77
C GLU A 176 -11.09 9.28 19.06
N PRO A 177 -10.98 9.29 17.71
CA PRO A 177 -10.09 8.44 16.93
C PRO A 177 -8.61 8.57 17.33
N LEU A 178 -8.22 9.71 17.88
CA LEU A 178 -6.84 9.98 18.32
C LEU A 178 -6.30 8.99 19.36
N PHE A 179 -7.17 8.32 20.12
CA PHE A 179 -6.77 7.23 21.02
C PHE A 179 -6.07 6.05 20.28
N PHE A 180 -6.30 5.96 18.98
CA PHE A 180 -5.72 4.90 18.17
C PHE A 180 -4.48 5.34 17.39
N LEU A 181 -4.12 6.62 17.46
CA LEU A 181 -3.05 7.20 16.68
C LEU A 181 -1.66 6.84 17.27
N VAL A 182 -0.83 6.22 16.45
CA VAL A 182 0.60 6.07 16.69
C VAL A 182 1.34 6.83 15.58
N GLU A 183 1.84 8.00 15.90
CA GLU A 183 2.54 8.85 14.93
C GLU A 183 3.89 8.25 14.52
N LEU A 184 4.21 8.37 13.23
CA LEU A 184 5.47 7.92 12.65
C LEU A 184 6.18 9.08 11.96
N THR A 185 7.51 9.04 12.02
CA THR A 185 8.34 10.03 11.33
C THR A 185 8.56 9.64 9.87
N VAL A 186 8.26 10.56 8.95
CA VAL A 186 8.55 10.42 7.52
C VAL A 186 9.89 11.09 7.22
N THR A 187 10.77 10.38 6.55
CA THR A 187 12.04 10.92 6.07
C THR A 187 12.29 10.53 4.62
N THR A 188 12.94 11.41 3.88
CA THR A 188 13.38 11.08 2.52
C THR A 188 14.62 10.19 2.59
N ALA A 189 14.58 9.02 1.97
CA ALA A 189 15.75 8.16 1.86
C ALA A 189 16.82 8.84 1.01
N LYS A 190 18.04 8.93 1.52
CA LYS A 190 19.19 9.41 0.73
C LYS A 190 19.47 8.37 -0.36
N ALA A 191 19.47 8.79 -1.61
CA ALA A 191 19.59 7.94 -2.81
C ALA A 191 20.90 7.11 -2.89
N GLN A 192 21.84 7.29 -1.95
CA GLN A 192 23.19 6.70 -2.04
C GLN A 192 23.37 5.33 -1.37
N THR A 193 22.40 4.83 -0.63
CA THR A 193 22.57 3.58 0.15
C THR A 193 21.92 2.35 -0.44
N HIS A 194 21.08 2.50 -1.44
CA HIS A 194 20.42 1.37 -2.10
C HIS A 194 20.46 1.54 -3.62
N PRO A 195 20.68 0.46 -4.39
CA PRO A 195 20.46 0.53 -5.82
C PRO A 195 19.05 1.05 -6.04
N VAL A 196 18.94 2.12 -6.83
CA VAL A 196 17.64 2.68 -7.23
C VAL A 196 16.94 1.64 -8.07
N ILE A 197 16.18 0.78 -7.41
CA ILE A 197 15.50 -0.34 -8.06
C ILE A 197 14.34 0.15 -8.91
N PHE A 198 13.83 1.37 -8.64
CA PHE A 198 12.65 1.89 -9.31
C PHE A 198 12.89 3.31 -9.82
N LYS A 199 13.22 3.45 -11.09
CA LYS A 199 13.06 4.72 -11.77
C LYS A 199 11.59 4.89 -12.15
N ARG A 200 11.04 6.07 -11.87
CA ARG A 200 9.74 6.48 -12.36
C ARG A 200 9.75 6.51 -13.88
N TYR A 201 9.19 5.51 -14.52
CA TYR A 201 8.54 5.68 -15.78
C TYR A 201 7.05 5.81 -15.50
N SER A 202 6.46 6.90 -15.94
CA SER A 202 5.01 7.09 -15.86
C SER A 202 4.35 6.28 -16.98
N PHE A 203 4.43 4.95 -16.90
CA PHE A 203 3.50 4.16 -17.68
C PHE A 203 2.12 4.38 -17.06
N PRO A 204 1.10 4.74 -17.87
CA PRO A 204 -0.25 4.88 -17.36
C PRO A 204 -0.64 3.54 -16.75
N VAL A 205 -0.89 3.52 -15.44
CA VAL A 205 -1.47 2.36 -14.77
C VAL A 205 -2.82 2.13 -15.41
N LEU A 206 -2.96 1.03 -16.13
CA LEU A 206 -4.24 0.61 -16.69
C LEU A 206 -5.11 0.12 -15.53
N THR A 207 -5.68 1.06 -14.77
CA THR A 207 -6.58 0.75 -13.67
C THR A 207 -7.80 0.01 -14.19
N SER A 208 -8.00 -1.19 -13.67
CA SER A 208 -9.20 -1.96 -13.90
C SER A 208 -10.39 -1.24 -13.28
N LYS A 209 -11.41 -1.01 -14.11
CA LYS A 209 -12.80 -0.74 -13.77
C LYS A 209 -13.17 0.47 -12.89
N ALA A 210 -13.85 1.35 -13.46
CA ALA A 210 -15.23 1.80 -13.22
C ALA A 210 -15.62 2.77 -14.34
N GLU A 211 -15.56 2.31 -15.57
CA GLU A 211 -15.98 3.15 -16.68
C GLU A 211 -16.81 2.32 -17.65
N THR A 212 -17.92 2.92 -18.02
CA THR A 212 -18.96 2.48 -18.94
C THR A 212 -18.46 1.72 -20.19
N ARG A 213 -19.35 0.95 -20.83
CA ARG A 213 -19.12 0.13 -22.05
C ARG A 213 -18.27 0.79 -23.14
N ASP A 214 -18.30 2.13 -23.24
CA ASP A 214 -17.51 2.89 -24.21
C ASP A 214 -16.02 2.93 -23.88
N THR A 215 -15.64 2.74 -22.60
CA THR A 215 -14.25 2.71 -22.14
C THR A 215 -13.58 1.34 -22.37
N LEU A 216 -14.32 0.26 -22.63
CA LEU A 216 -13.72 -1.05 -22.94
C LEU A 216 -12.98 -1.03 -24.28
N LEU A 217 -13.50 -0.30 -25.27
CA LEU A 217 -12.81 -0.08 -26.55
C LEU A 217 -11.54 0.77 -26.36
N SER A 218 -11.62 1.79 -25.51
CA SER A 218 -10.48 2.64 -25.14
C SER A 218 -9.42 1.86 -24.35
N LYS A 219 -9.82 0.92 -23.49
CA LYS A 219 -8.87 0.07 -22.72
C LYS A 219 -8.08 -0.89 -23.62
N ASN A 220 -8.73 -1.51 -24.59
CA ASN A 220 -8.02 -2.35 -25.54
C ASN A 220 -7.07 -1.54 -26.42
N SER A 221 -7.47 -0.34 -26.84
CA SER A 221 -6.59 0.59 -27.54
C SER A 221 -5.43 1.07 -26.68
N MET A 222 -5.65 1.38 -25.40
CA MET A 222 -4.58 1.74 -24.46
C MET A 222 -3.62 0.58 -24.16
N ARG A 223 -4.14 -0.66 -24.02
CA ARG A 223 -3.29 -1.84 -23.89
C ARG A 223 -2.44 -2.08 -25.12
N THR A 224 -3.01 -1.90 -26.32
CA THR A 224 -2.27 -2.03 -27.57
C THR A 224 -1.16 -0.97 -27.67
N LEU A 225 -1.48 0.30 -27.37
CA LEU A 225 -0.50 1.38 -27.33
C LEU A 225 0.59 1.13 -26.28
N PHE A 226 0.22 0.65 -25.11
CA PHE A 226 1.17 0.28 -24.05
C PHE A 226 2.14 -0.82 -24.52
N VAL A 227 1.62 -1.89 -25.14
CA VAL A 227 2.43 -2.99 -25.67
C VAL A 227 3.35 -2.50 -26.80
N GLU A 228 2.85 -1.64 -27.70
CA GLU A 228 3.66 -1.06 -28.77
C GLU A 228 4.77 -0.17 -28.22
N GLU A 229 4.47 0.71 -27.28
CA GLU A 229 5.46 1.61 -26.65
C GLU A 229 6.48 0.80 -25.85
N LEU A 230 6.04 -0.23 -25.14
CA LEU A 230 6.90 -1.19 -24.44
C LEU A 230 7.83 -1.90 -25.42
N MET A 231 7.31 -2.42 -26.52
CA MET A 231 8.12 -3.12 -27.53
C MET A 231 9.14 -2.18 -28.18
N VAL A 232 8.78 -0.93 -28.44
CA VAL A 232 9.72 0.08 -28.94
C VAL A 232 10.82 0.36 -27.91
N THR A 233 10.46 0.52 -26.64
CA THR A 233 11.40 0.78 -25.55
C THR A 233 12.35 -0.40 -25.33
N LEU A 234 11.82 -1.63 -25.30
CA LEU A 234 12.62 -2.84 -25.19
C LEU A 234 13.57 -3.03 -26.38
N ARG A 235 13.12 -2.75 -27.62
CA ARG A 235 13.98 -2.81 -28.80
C ARG A 235 15.11 -1.79 -28.75
N ARG A 236 14.84 -0.56 -28.27
CA ARG A 236 15.88 0.49 -28.11
C ARG A 236 16.91 0.11 -27.05
N SER A 237 16.51 -0.59 -26.00
CA SER A 237 17.37 -1.02 -24.90
C SER A 237 18.04 -2.37 -25.13
N GLN A 238 17.73 -3.08 -26.22
CA GLN A 238 18.22 -4.43 -26.48
C GLN A 238 19.76 -4.55 -26.54
N ASN A 239 20.43 -3.48 -26.97
CA ASN A 239 21.89 -3.43 -27.11
C ASN A 239 22.61 -2.95 -25.85
N ASP A 240 21.89 -2.51 -24.83
CA ASP A 240 22.43 -2.06 -23.55
C ASP A 240 21.66 -2.70 -22.36
N SER A 241 22.29 -3.74 -21.82
CA SER A 241 21.74 -4.49 -20.66
C SER A 241 21.42 -3.60 -19.46
N LYS A 242 22.15 -2.49 -19.29
CA LYS A 242 21.95 -1.55 -18.20
C LYS A 242 20.71 -0.67 -18.43
N SER A 243 20.50 -0.25 -19.67
CA SER A 243 19.31 0.49 -20.08
C SER A 243 18.06 -0.38 -19.97
N LEU A 244 18.15 -1.64 -20.40
CA LEU A 244 17.07 -2.61 -20.28
C LEU A 244 16.68 -2.86 -18.83
N LEU A 245 17.67 -3.12 -17.95
CA LEU A 245 17.43 -3.32 -16.53
C LEU A 245 16.78 -2.09 -15.88
N THR A 246 17.23 -0.89 -16.25
CA THR A 246 16.64 0.37 -15.78
C THR A 246 15.18 0.52 -16.17
N THR A 247 14.82 0.13 -17.40
CA THR A 247 13.45 0.16 -17.90
C THR A 247 12.58 -0.85 -17.16
N LEU A 248 13.08 -2.08 -16.98
CA LEU A 248 12.37 -3.15 -16.27
C LEU A 248 12.32 -2.94 -14.75
N SER A 249 13.02 -1.94 -14.22
CA SER A 249 12.98 -1.60 -12.79
C SER A 249 11.75 -0.79 -12.39
N ASP A 250 10.76 -0.63 -13.25
CA ASP A 250 9.48 -0.01 -12.92
C ASP A 250 8.49 -1.05 -12.37
N PHE A 251 8.03 -0.86 -11.13
CA PHE A 251 7.14 -1.80 -10.44
C PHE A 251 5.81 -1.97 -11.17
N ASN A 252 5.22 -0.88 -11.65
CA ASN A 252 3.95 -0.93 -12.35
C ASN A 252 4.09 -1.59 -13.72
N LEU A 253 5.21 -1.37 -14.41
CA LEU A 253 5.52 -2.05 -15.66
C LEU A 253 5.62 -3.57 -15.46
N LEU A 254 6.29 -4.01 -14.39
CA LEU A 254 6.40 -5.44 -14.07
C LEU A 254 5.03 -6.06 -13.74
N ILE A 255 4.15 -5.32 -13.07
CA ILE A 255 2.77 -5.76 -12.81
C ILE A 255 2.01 -5.92 -14.13
N GLU A 256 2.04 -4.93 -15.01
CA GLU A 256 1.37 -5.00 -16.31
C GLU A 256 1.90 -6.16 -17.17
N LEU A 257 3.21 -6.37 -17.17
CA LEU A 257 3.81 -7.55 -17.81
C LEU A 257 3.29 -8.85 -17.17
N GLY A 258 3.23 -8.92 -15.84
CA GLY A 258 2.71 -10.08 -15.13
C GLY A 258 1.25 -10.38 -15.44
N ILE A 259 0.44 -9.35 -15.68
CA ILE A 259 -0.96 -9.52 -16.12
C ILE A 259 -1.04 -10.11 -17.53
N VAL A 260 -0.10 -9.75 -18.41
CA VAL A 260 -0.12 -10.16 -19.82
C VAL A 260 0.48 -11.55 -20.04
N ILE A 261 1.65 -11.83 -19.44
CA ILE A 261 2.42 -13.05 -19.70
C ILE A 261 2.46 -14.06 -18.55
N GLY A 262 1.86 -13.71 -17.40
CA GLY A 262 1.93 -14.48 -16.16
C GLY A 262 3.11 -14.05 -15.28
N PRO A 263 2.90 -13.93 -13.95
CA PRO A 263 3.94 -13.51 -13.03
C PRO A 263 5.07 -14.55 -12.88
N GLU A 264 4.81 -15.81 -13.17
CA GLU A 264 5.79 -16.91 -13.20
C GLU A 264 6.85 -16.72 -14.29
N CYS A 265 6.49 -16.07 -15.40
CA CYS A 265 7.41 -15.75 -16.48
C CYS A 265 8.36 -14.59 -16.15
N LEU A 266 8.09 -13.86 -15.06
CA LEU A 266 8.88 -12.71 -14.66
C LEU A 266 9.92 -13.00 -13.57
N VAL A 267 9.99 -14.21 -13.05
CA VAL A 267 10.87 -14.56 -11.90
C VAL A 267 12.32 -14.14 -12.16
N ASP A 268 12.90 -14.53 -13.31
CA ASP A 268 14.30 -14.21 -13.66
C ASP A 268 14.52 -12.71 -13.87
N ILE A 269 13.51 -12.02 -14.42
CA ILE A 269 13.55 -10.56 -14.63
C ILE A 269 13.51 -9.87 -13.27
N CYS A 270 12.59 -10.26 -12.39
CA CYS A 270 12.48 -9.72 -11.04
C CYS A 270 13.74 -9.97 -10.21
N ASP A 271 14.34 -11.16 -10.32
CA ASP A 271 15.61 -11.46 -9.65
C ASP A 271 16.76 -10.57 -10.16
N SER A 272 16.84 -10.37 -11.48
CA SER A 272 17.83 -9.45 -12.08
C SER A 272 17.64 -8.01 -11.59
N VAL A 273 16.39 -7.54 -11.52
CA VAL A 273 16.04 -6.21 -11.01
C VAL A 273 16.37 -6.10 -9.51
N ALA A 274 15.94 -7.07 -8.70
CA ALA A 274 16.13 -7.05 -7.25
C ALA A 274 17.63 -7.06 -6.85
N ASN A 275 18.46 -7.74 -7.63
CA ASN A 275 19.89 -7.87 -7.38
C ASN A 275 20.76 -6.89 -8.18
N ASN A 276 20.14 -6.03 -9.01
CA ASN A 276 20.83 -5.12 -9.92
C ASN A 276 21.89 -5.82 -10.80
N LYS A 277 21.55 -7.03 -11.26
CA LYS A 277 22.41 -7.85 -12.11
C LYS A 277 21.92 -7.83 -13.55
N PRO A 278 22.80 -7.85 -14.56
CA PRO A 278 22.38 -7.94 -15.95
C PRO A 278 21.54 -9.21 -16.16
N TYR A 279 20.44 -9.07 -16.89
CA TYR A 279 19.63 -10.21 -17.29
C TYR A 279 20.41 -11.03 -18.33
N HIS A 280 20.79 -12.24 -17.97
CA HIS A 280 21.36 -13.23 -18.88
C HIS A 280 20.27 -14.25 -19.22
N LYS A 281 19.89 -14.31 -20.48
CA LYS A 281 18.95 -15.31 -21.01
C LYS A 281 19.53 -16.72 -20.79
N LYS A 282 19.07 -17.43 -19.77
CA LYS A 282 19.60 -18.75 -19.38
C LYS A 282 19.06 -19.92 -20.19
N HIS A 283 18.15 -19.71 -21.15
CA HIS A 283 17.59 -20.78 -21.97
C HIS A 283 17.69 -20.44 -23.45
N GLN A 284 18.86 -20.78 -24.06
CA GLN A 284 18.79 -21.37 -25.36
C GLN A 284 18.18 -22.76 -25.13
N TYR A 285 16.94 -22.95 -25.56
CA TYR A 285 16.42 -24.31 -25.75
C TYR A 285 17.35 -25.02 -26.73
N ASP A 286 18.03 -26.06 -26.28
CA ASP A 286 18.59 -27.04 -27.15
C ASP A 286 17.45 -27.70 -27.95
N MET A 287 17.08 -27.07 -29.04
CA MET A 287 16.31 -27.71 -30.09
C MET A 287 17.28 -28.46 -31.02
N ASN A 288 17.92 -29.48 -30.48
CA ASN A 288 18.59 -30.52 -31.26
C ASN A 288 18.52 -31.82 -30.45
N SER A 289 17.40 -32.50 -30.55
CA SER A 289 17.31 -33.97 -30.44
C SER A 289 15.95 -34.42 -31.00
#